data_0abf3f3488235f5fbc8086cde61fb6c8
#
_entry.id   0abf3f3488235f5fbc8086cde61fb6c8
#
_cell.length_a   1.000
_cell.length_b   1.000
_cell.length_c   1.000
_cell.angle_alpha   90.00
_cell.angle_beta   90.00
_cell.angle_gamma   90.00
#
_symmetry.space_group_name_H-M   'P 1'
#
loop_
_entity.id
_entity.type
_entity.pdbx_description
1 polymer ?
#
loop_
_entity_poly.entity_id
_entity_poly.type
_entity_poly.pdbx_seq_one_letter_code
_entity_poly.pdbx_strand_id
1 'polypeptide(L)'
;MASELKKITDLSDEEKAQLFKEFEDQRVNYGLCFMDFENIMYEHKLDYQGKLRVSLPLGENLVLWSLLNEDAIRLINEYVVSHGLRYKPTDTDMYAERGRVLDLPVISSKDEAKIMKNAKDLKKPHWLPVELVSIDENK
;
A
#
# COMPACT_ATOMS: atom_id res chain seq x y z
N MET A 1 10.03 -18.18 -21.75
CA MET A 1 10.94 -17.44 -20.95
C MET A 1 10.28 -16.35 -20.13
N ALA A 2 10.65 -16.27 -18.89
CA ALA A 2 10.07 -15.22 -18.06
C ALA A 2 10.40 -13.86 -18.65
N SER A 3 9.42 -13.00 -18.71
CA SER A 3 9.63 -11.64 -19.15
C SER A 3 10.63 -10.98 -18.20
N GLU A 4 11.50 -10.20 -18.77
CA GLU A 4 12.46 -9.46 -17.98
C GLU A 4 11.71 -8.34 -17.26
N LEU A 5 11.78 -8.39 -15.94
CA LEU A 5 11.21 -7.33 -15.13
C LEU A 5 12.24 -6.23 -14.94
N LYS A 6 11.77 -4.99 -14.99
CA LYS A 6 12.63 -3.84 -14.78
C LYS A 6 12.74 -3.56 -13.28
N LYS A 7 13.95 -3.30 -12.83
CA LYS A 7 14.16 -2.90 -11.43
C LYS A 7 13.61 -1.49 -11.21
N ILE A 8 12.97 -1.30 -10.08
CA ILE A 8 12.43 0.02 -9.72
C ILE A 8 13.53 1.07 -9.67
N THR A 9 14.73 0.68 -9.20
CA THR A 9 15.88 1.58 -9.15
C THR A 9 16.37 2.02 -10.53
N ASP A 10 15.97 1.33 -11.59
CA ASP A 10 16.36 1.67 -12.97
C ASP A 10 15.35 2.60 -13.66
N LEU A 11 14.28 3.01 -12.97
CA LEU A 11 13.32 3.95 -13.53
C LEU A 11 13.97 5.32 -13.71
N SER A 12 13.75 5.92 -14.89
CA SER A 12 14.12 7.32 -15.10
C SER A 12 13.19 8.23 -14.31
N ASP A 13 13.57 9.50 -14.16
CA ASP A 13 12.71 10.46 -13.49
C ASP A 13 11.37 10.61 -14.21
N GLU A 14 11.40 10.58 -15.55
CA GLU A 14 10.18 10.68 -16.37
C GLU A 14 9.27 9.45 -16.16
N GLU A 15 9.87 8.26 -16.12
CA GLU A 15 9.13 7.03 -15.90
C GLU A 15 8.50 7.01 -14.51
N LYS A 16 9.24 7.48 -13.50
CA LYS A 16 8.74 7.57 -12.14
C LYS A 16 7.59 8.57 -12.06
N ALA A 17 7.72 9.73 -12.70
CA ALA A 17 6.66 10.74 -12.72
C ALA A 17 5.40 10.20 -13.37
N GLN A 18 5.53 9.44 -14.47
CA GLN A 18 4.38 8.83 -15.12
C GLN A 18 3.70 7.80 -14.19
N LEU A 19 4.50 7.01 -13.49
CA LEU A 19 3.99 6.01 -12.55
C LEU A 19 3.21 6.70 -11.43
N PHE A 20 3.76 7.77 -10.86
CA PHE A 20 3.09 8.54 -9.81
C PHE A 20 1.79 9.16 -10.31
N LYS A 21 1.78 9.61 -11.56
CA LYS A 21 0.55 10.14 -12.15
C LYS A 21 -0.53 9.06 -12.23
N GLU A 22 -0.16 7.84 -12.58
CA GLU A 22 -1.13 6.73 -12.63
C GLU A 22 -1.64 6.37 -11.24
N PHE A 23 -0.78 6.39 -10.23
CA PHE A 23 -1.21 6.19 -8.85
C PHE A 23 -2.23 7.25 -8.46
N GLU A 24 -1.95 8.50 -8.79
CA GLU A 24 -2.81 9.62 -8.42
C GLU A 24 -4.14 9.59 -9.18
N ASP A 25 -4.11 9.26 -10.46
CA ASP A 25 -5.33 9.09 -11.25
C ASP A 25 -6.22 7.98 -10.67
N GLN A 26 -5.60 6.89 -10.25
CA GLN A 26 -6.34 5.81 -9.60
C GLN A 26 -6.98 6.30 -8.30
N ARG A 27 -6.21 7.01 -7.48
CA ARG A 27 -6.69 7.52 -6.20
C ARG A 27 -7.89 8.44 -6.36
N VAL A 28 -7.79 9.38 -7.28
CA VAL A 28 -8.81 10.40 -7.49
C VAL A 28 -10.09 9.81 -8.08
N ASN A 29 -9.95 8.87 -8.99
CA ASN A 29 -11.11 8.35 -9.73
C ASN A 29 -11.76 7.13 -9.10
N TYR A 30 -10.99 6.27 -8.41
CA TYR A 30 -11.50 4.98 -7.94
C TYR A 30 -11.08 4.63 -6.51
N GLY A 31 -10.25 5.43 -5.89
CA GLY A 31 -9.61 5.07 -4.64
C GLY A 31 -8.36 4.23 -4.86
N LEU A 32 -7.42 4.29 -3.93
CA LEU A 32 -6.11 3.68 -4.07
C LEU A 32 -5.76 2.85 -2.83
N CYS A 33 -5.56 1.56 -3.03
CA CYS A 33 -5.07 0.67 -1.98
C CYS A 33 -3.78 -0.01 -2.45
N PHE A 34 -3.16 -0.82 -1.58
CA PHE A 34 -1.91 -1.49 -1.94
C PHE A 34 -2.05 -2.40 -3.15
N MET A 35 -3.22 -3.02 -3.33
CA MET A 35 -3.45 -3.88 -4.48
C MET A 35 -3.36 -3.09 -5.78
N ASP A 36 -3.79 -1.84 -5.77
CA ASP A 36 -3.69 -0.96 -6.94
C ASP A 36 -2.23 -0.63 -7.27
N PHE A 37 -1.39 -0.41 -6.23
CA PHE A 37 0.04 -0.23 -6.46
C PHE A 37 0.62 -1.44 -7.17
N GLU A 38 0.29 -2.65 -6.70
CA GLU A 38 0.80 -3.87 -7.33
C GLU A 38 0.32 -4.00 -8.76
N ASN A 39 -0.96 -3.75 -9.02
CA ASN A 39 -1.52 -3.88 -10.36
C ASN A 39 -0.87 -2.92 -11.35
N ILE A 40 -0.65 -1.67 -10.93
CA ILE A 40 0.01 -0.68 -11.79
C ILE A 40 1.47 -1.05 -12.03
N MET A 41 2.19 -1.44 -10.97
CA MET A 41 3.58 -1.87 -11.13
C MET A 41 3.68 -3.11 -12.02
N TYR A 42 2.73 -4.02 -11.90
CA TYR A 42 2.68 -5.22 -12.75
C TYR A 42 2.50 -4.84 -14.22
N GLU A 43 1.62 -3.90 -14.52
CA GLU A 43 1.39 -3.44 -15.89
C GLU A 43 2.65 -2.80 -16.51
N HIS A 44 3.46 -2.17 -15.68
CA HIS A 44 4.74 -1.59 -16.10
C HIS A 44 5.88 -2.59 -16.09
N LYS A 45 5.60 -3.85 -15.79
CA LYS A 45 6.59 -4.94 -15.73
C LYS A 45 7.73 -4.65 -14.78
N LEU A 46 7.40 -4.09 -13.63
CA LEU A 46 8.38 -3.78 -12.60
C LEU A 46 8.59 -4.98 -11.67
N ASP A 47 9.80 -5.09 -11.15
CA ASP A 47 10.15 -6.09 -10.15
C ASP A 47 9.80 -5.53 -8.78
N TYR A 48 8.59 -5.82 -8.30
CA TYR A 48 8.10 -5.28 -7.03
C TYR A 48 7.88 -6.34 -5.95
N GLN A 49 7.88 -7.62 -6.33
CA GLN A 49 7.57 -8.69 -5.38
C GLN A 49 8.75 -9.01 -4.47
N GLY A 50 8.42 -9.39 -3.25
CA GLY A 50 9.43 -9.76 -2.28
C GLY A 50 8.82 -10.44 -1.07
N LYS A 51 9.48 -10.34 0.09
CA LYS A 51 9.05 -11.03 1.31
C LYS A 51 8.81 -10.05 2.46
N LEU A 52 8.85 -8.76 2.21
CA LEU A 52 8.73 -7.78 3.26
C LEU A 52 7.27 -7.43 3.55
N ARG A 53 7.03 -6.99 4.78
CA ARG A 53 5.73 -6.46 5.21
C ARG A 53 5.82 -4.96 5.39
N VAL A 54 4.68 -4.29 5.15
CA VAL A 54 4.52 -2.88 5.48
C VAL A 54 3.70 -2.81 6.76
N SER A 55 4.26 -2.21 7.80
CA SER A 55 3.61 -2.06 9.09
C SER A 55 3.71 -0.61 9.55
N LEU A 56 2.78 -0.21 10.41
CA LEU A 56 2.87 1.12 11.02
C LEU A 56 3.98 1.11 12.08
N PRO A 57 4.66 2.26 12.28
CA PRO A 57 5.73 2.34 13.28
C PRO A 57 5.31 1.99 14.70
N LEU A 58 4.02 2.13 15.01
CA LEU A 58 3.51 1.88 16.36
C LEU A 58 3.29 0.41 16.69
N GLY A 59 3.35 -0.49 15.72
CA GLY A 59 3.14 -1.90 15.99
C GLY A 59 3.47 -2.76 14.80
N GLU A 60 4.51 -3.58 14.95
CA GLU A 60 4.93 -4.49 13.87
C GLU A 60 3.88 -5.56 13.55
N ASN A 61 2.96 -5.83 14.50
CA ASN A 61 1.87 -6.77 14.28
C ASN A 61 0.65 -6.12 13.61
N LEU A 62 0.70 -4.83 13.36
CA LEU A 62 -0.33 -4.13 12.60
C LEU A 62 0.13 -4.03 11.15
N VAL A 63 -0.20 -5.04 10.36
CA VAL A 63 0.30 -5.20 9.00
C VAL A 63 -0.64 -4.48 8.02
N LEU A 64 -0.08 -3.61 7.20
CA LEU A 64 -0.84 -2.92 6.15
C LEU A 64 -0.81 -3.70 4.84
N TRP A 65 0.31 -4.30 4.50
CA TRP A 65 0.47 -5.11 3.29
C TRP A 65 1.68 -6.02 3.41
N SER A 66 1.86 -6.91 2.44
CA SER A 66 2.99 -7.86 2.46
C SER A 66 3.41 -8.27 1.06
N LEU A 67 4.51 -8.99 0.99
CA LEU A 67 5.07 -9.58 -0.22
C LEU A 67 5.57 -8.55 -1.23
N LEU A 68 6.13 -7.46 -0.71
CA LEU A 68 6.80 -6.44 -1.53
C LEU A 68 8.30 -6.49 -1.28
N ASN A 69 9.09 -6.04 -2.27
CA ASN A 69 10.51 -5.86 -2.06
C ASN A 69 10.78 -4.46 -1.51
N GLU A 70 12.02 -4.22 -1.09
CA GLU A 70 12.39 -2.95 -0.47
C GLU A 70 12.19 -1.77 -1.42
N ASP A 71 12.55 -1.94 -2.68
CA ASP A 71 12.43 -0.87 -3.67
C ASP A 71 10.98 -0.46 -3.90
N ALA A 72 10.07 -1.42 -3.92
CA ALA A 72 8.64 -1.15 -4.05
C ALA A 72 8.12 -0.37 -2.84
N ILE A 73 8.52 -0.76 -1.65
CA ILE A 73 8.11 -0.06 -0.43
C ILE A 73 8.62 1.38 -0.43
N ARG A 74 9.88 1.59 -0.84
CA ARG A 74 10.46 2.94 -0.95
C ARG A 74 9.72 3.79 -1.96
N LEU A 75 9.39 3.21 -3.12
CA LEU A 75 8.66 3.93 -4.17
C LEU A 75 7.29 4.38 -3.68
N ILE A 76 6.57 3.48 -3.02
CA ILE A 76 5.25 3.79 -2.46
C ILE A 76 5.37 4.89 -1.40
N ASN A 77 6.35 4.79 -0.51
CA ASN A 77 6.57 5.81 0.53
C ASN A 77 6.89 7.16 -0.09
N GLU A 78 7.72 7.19 -1.12
CA GLU A 78 8.05 8.44 -1.80
C GLU A 78 6.79 9.08 -2.38
N TYR A 79 5.93 8.29 -3.02
CA TYR A 79 4.68 8.78 -3.55
C TYR A 79 3.78 9.32 -2.44
N VAL A 80 3.61 8.56 -1.36
CA VAL A 80 2.74 8.94 -0.24
C VAL A 80 3.19 10.27 0.38
N VAL A 81 4.49 10.40 0.65
CA VAL A 81 5.03 11.61 1.26
C VAL A 81 4.94 12.80 0.31
N SER A 82 5.33 12.61 -0.94
CA SER A 82 5.37 13.72 -1.91
C SER A 82 3.98 14.27 -2.25
N HIS A 83 2.94 13.45 -2.10
CA HIS A 83 1.57 13.85 -2.41
C HIS A 83 0.73 14.17 -1.17
N GLY A 84 1.34 14.17 0.01
CA GLY A 84 0.64 14.51 1.26
C GLY A 84 -0.50 13.56 1.57
N LEU A 85 -0.25 12.27 1.49
CA LEU A 85 -1.26 11.24 1.70
C LEU A 85 -1.09 10.57 3.06
N ARG A 86 -2.17 9.92 3.51
CA ARG A 86 -2.14 9.09 4.70
C ARG A 86 -2.91 7.80 4.46
N TYR A 87 -2.69 6.83 5.31
CA TYR A 87 -3.41 5.57 5.28
C TYR A 87 -4.69 5.69 6.09
N LYS A 88 -5.81 5.30 5.49
CA LYS A 88 -7.12 5.30 6.14
C LYS A 88 -7.68 3.88 6.12
N PRO A 89 -8.19 3.36 7.24
CA PRO A 89 -8.82 2.03 7.26
C PRO A 89 -9.94 1.92 6.25
N THR A 90 -10.00 0.78 5.55
CA THR A 90 -11.04 0.51 4.57
C THR A 90 -11.52 -0.95 4.72
N ASP A 91 -12.41 -1.38 3.84
CA ASP A 91 -12.94 -2.73 3.86
C ASP A 91 -12.07 -3.71 3.07
N THR A 92 -12.11 -4.98 3.47
CA THR A 92 -11.42 -6.04 2.73
C THR A 92 -11.94 -6.19 1.31
N ASP A 93 -13.21 -5.84 1.07
CA ASP A 93 -13.82 -5.94 -0.25
C ASP A 93 -13.07 -5.13 -1.30
N MET A 94 -12.53 -3.98 -0.92
CA MET A 94 -11.72 -3.18 -1.84
C MET A 94 -10.54 -3.97 -2.38
N TYR A 95 -9.92 -4.79 -1.54
CA TYR A 95 -8.79 -5.63 -1.94
C TYR A 95 -9.24 -6.86 -2.71
N ALA A 96 -10.29 -7.51 -2.25
CA ALA A 96 -10.80 -8.73 -2.88
C ALA A 96 -11.22 -8.47 -4.33
N GLU A 97 -11.84 -7.32 -4.59
CA GLU A 97 -12.26 -6.95 -5.93
C GLU A 97 -11.12 -6.72 -6.89
N ARG A 98 -9.92 -6.38 -6.36
CA ARG A 98 -8.80 -5.93 -7.18
C ARG A 98 -7.68 -6.93 -7.30
N GLY A 99 -7.72 -8.01 -6.53
CA GLY A 99 -6.69 -9.03 -6.65
C GLY A 99 -6.66 -10.02 -5.50
N ARG A 100 -6.11 -9.63 -4.36
CA ARG A 100 -5.94 -10.56 -3.24
C ARG A 100 -6.15 -9.89 -1.89
N VAL A 101 -6.36 -10.74 -0.91
CA VAL A 101 -6.42 -10.32 0.50
C VAL A 101 -5.28 -11.03 1.24
N LEU A 102 -4.92 -10.51 2.40
CA LEU A 102 -3.91 -11.16 3.22
C LEU A 102 -4.53 -12.28 4.05
N ASP A 103 -3.77 -13.35 4.22
CA ASP A 103 -4.18 -14.49 5.05
C ASP A 103 -3.80 -14.22 6.50
N LEU A 104 -4.43 -13.21 7.09
CA LEU A 104 -4.22 -12.80 8.46
C LEU A 104 -5.56 -12.40 9.06
N PRO A 105 -5.71 -12.51 10.39
CA PRO A 105 -6.90 -11.96 11.04
C PRO A 105 -7.02 -10.47 10.72
N VAL A 106 -8.23 -10.02 10.43
CA VAL A 106 -8.49 -8.63 10.03
C VAL A 106 -8.90 -7.80 11.24
N ILE A 107 -8.41 -6.56 11.30
CA ILE A 107 -8.87 -5.60 12.29
C ILE A 107 -10.30 -5.20 11.92
N SER A 108 -11.25 -5.50 12.79
CA SER A 108 -12.67 -5.28 12.49
C SER A 108 -13.16 -3.87 12.78
N SER A 109 -12.43 -3.10 13.56
CA SER A 109 -12.83 -1.73 13.91
C SER A 109 -12.37 -0.75 12.85
N LYS A 110 -13.24 0.23 12.54
CA LYS A 110 -12.88 1.34 11.66
C LYS A 110 -12.56 2.61 12.44
N ASP A 111 -12.59 2.53 13.76
CA ASP A 111 -12.22 3.66 14.63
C ASP A 111 -10.70 3.74 14.69
N GLU A 112 -10.13 4.69 13.96
CA GLU A 112 -8.69 4.88 13.88
C GLU A 112 -8.03 5.08 15.24
N ALA A 113 -8.65 5.87 16.11
CA ALA A 113 -8.11 6.14 17.44
C ALA A 113 -8.02 4.85 18.27
N LYS A 114 -9.06 4.01 18.19
CA LYS A 114 -9.09 2.74 18.90
C LYS A 114 -8.06 1.78 18.36
N ILE A 115 -7.92 1.72 17.03
CA ILE A 115 -6.92 0.87 16.37
C ILE A 115 -5.53 1.27 16.83
N MET A 116 -5.20 2.54 16.79
CA MET A 116 -3.88 3.04 17.17
C MET A 116 -3.60 2.81 18.64
N LYS A 117 -4.60 2.96 19.49
CA LYS A 117 -4.45 2.72 20.92
C LYS A 117 -4.11 1.26 21.20
N ASN A 118 -4.70 0.32 20.47
CA ASN A 118 -4.55 -1.10 20.71
C ASN A 118 -3.43 -1.76 19.91
N ALA A 119 -2.81 -1.02 18.97
CA ALA A 119 -1.81 -1.59 18.08
C ALA A 119 -0.63 -2.24 18.82
N LYS A 120 -0.21 -1.62 19.93
CA LYS A 120 0.92 -2.13 20.71
C LYS A 120 0.60 -3.42 21.44
N ASP A 121 -0.68 -3.70 21.66
CA ASP A 121 -1.12 -4.86 22.42
C ASP A 121 -1.34 -6.09 21.54
N LEU A 122 -1.22 -5.96 20.23
CA LEU A 122 -1.36 -7.07 19.31
C LEU A 122 -0.18 -8.02 19.48
N LYS A 123 -0.47 -9.28 19.79
CA LYS A 123 0.56 -10.30 20.01
C LYS A 123 0.85 -11.13 18.76
N LYS A 124 -0.03 -11.04 17.77
CA LYS A 124 0.11 -11.75 16.50
C LYS A 124 -0.18 -10.78 15.35
N PRO A 125 0.38 -11.02 14.17
CA PRO A 125 0.08 -10.18 13.03
C PRO A 125 -1.41 -10.13 12.71
N HIS A 126 -1.92 -8.93 12.51
CA HIS A 126 -3.29 -8.68 12.05
C HIS A 126 -3.22 -7.73 10.86
N TRP A 127 -4.14 -7.91 9.93
CA TRP A 127 -4.20 -7.06 8.75
C TRP A 127 -5.15 -5.89 8.98
N LEU A 128 -4.65 -4.69 8.76
CA LEU A 128 -5.46 -3.49 8.70
C LEU A 128 -5.53 -3.06 7.24
N PRO A 129 -6.60 -3.39 6.52
CA PRO A 129 -6.73 -2.92 5.14
C PRO A 129 -6.89 -1.41 5.13
N VAL A 130 -6.09 -0.76 4.29
CA VAL A 130 -6.07 0.70 4.22
C VAL A 130 -6.15 1.17 2.78
N GLU A 131 -6.63 2.40 2.60
CA GLU A 131 -6.56 3.12 1.34
C GLU A 131 -5.81 4.44 1.56
N LEU A 132 -5.32 5.01 0.48
CA LEU A 132 -4.57 6.27 0.53
C LEU A 132 -5.53 7.43 0.32
N VAL A 133 -5.51 8.37 1.25
CA VAL A 133 -6.33 9.58 1.13
C VAL A 133 -5.46 10.79 1.39
N SER A 134 -5.88 11.95 0.88
CA SER A 134 -5.17 13.20 1.15
C SER A 134 -5.31 13.56 2.62
N ILE A 135 -4.23 14.03 3.22
CA ILE A 135 -4.26 14.51 4.60
C ILE A 135 -5.33 15.58 4.75
N ASP A 136 -5.50 16.43 3.74
CA ASP A 136 -6.46 17.53 3.79
C ASP A 136 -7.91 17.08 3.64
N GLU A 137 -8.17 15.90 3.12
CA GLU A 137 -9.54 15.39 2.95
C GLU A 137 -10.24 15.06 4.25
N ASN A 138 -9.55 15.20 5.35
CA ASN A 138 -10.08 14.82 6.66
C ASN A 138 -10.69 15.97 7.45
N LYS A 139 -10.92 17.06 6.80
CA LYS A 139 -11.48 18.25 7.46
C LYS A 139 -12.98 18.24 7.45
#